data_cd368059a2645e61939959e3838a0ba8
#
_entry.id   cd368059a2645e61939959e3838a0ba8
#
_cell.length_a   1.000
_cell.length_b   1.000
_cell.length_c   1.000
_cell.angle_alpha   90.00
_cell.angle_beta   90.00
_cell.angle_gamma   90.00
#
_symmetry.space_group_name_H-M   'P 1'
#
loop_
_entity.id
_entity.type
_entity.pdbx_description
1 polymer ?
#
loop_
_entity_poly.entity_id
_entity_poly.type
_entity_poly.pdbx_seq_one_letter_code
_entity_poly.pdbx_strand_id
1 'polypeptide(L)'
;MVLIRTALALIFATTLNIATAIHCAQADDWKPLWPTAAPFATGESESDIPALLAFPAAADKANGCGVVVCPGGGYGGLAMDHEGHQIAAWLNERGISAWILRYRLGSKGYHHPVQKGDVLRAIRTVRSQATEANVDPGRIGVWGFSAGGHLASTAATHFDSGNPDDDDAVERFSSRPDFAVLCYPVITMEEQFTHKGSRRNLFGPDRYDDPELIELLSNERQVTANTPPTFIFHTTEDQAVPVENAIRFFTALRANGVHKSELHIYQNGRHGVGLAQSDSILKSWPDRLNDWLNANSFTGRKPQ
;
A
#
# COMPACT_ATOMS: atom_id res chain seq x y z
N MET A 1 48.18 73.38 -7.72
CA MET A 1 46.84 73.14 -8.28
C MET A 1 46.71 71.66 -8.49
N VAL A 2 46.17 70.94 -7.49
CA VAL A 2 46.12 69.50 -7.46
C VAL A 2 44.64 69.08 -7.53
N LEU A 3 44.27 68.39 -8.60
CA LEU A 3 42.91 67.84 -8.80
C LEU A 3 42.78 66.57 -8.07
N ILE A 4 41.86 66.52 -7.09
CA ILE A 4 41.42 65.33 -6.41
C ILE A 4 40.27 64.69 -7.24
N ARG A 5 40.48 63.51 -7.77
CA ARG A 5 39.42 62.67 -8.38
C ARG A 5 38.81 61.77 -7.33
N THR A 6 37.54 62.01 -6.97
CA THR A 6 36.71 61.17 -6.13
C THR A 6 36.16 60.02 -6.96
N ALA A 7 36.52 58.78 -6.61
CA ALA A 7 35.93 57.57 -7.18
C ALA A 7 34.70 57.15 -6.33
N LEU A 8 33.54 57.14 -6.97
CA LEU A 8 32.29 56.67 -6.38
C LEU A 8 32.19 55.15 -6.57
N ALA A 9 32.31 54.37 -5.48
CA ALA A 9 32.09 52.92 -5.51
C ALA A 9 30.62 52.63 -5.36
N LEU A 10 29.98 52.10 -6.40
CA LEU A 10 28.62 51.54 -6.36
C LEU A 10 28.69 50.14 -5.71
N ILE A 11 28.13 49.99 -4.50
CA ILE A 11 27.90 48.69 -3.88
C ILE A 11 26.55 48.19 -4.36
N PHE A 12 26.55 47.15 -5.22
CA PHE A 12 25.36 46.37 -5.55
C PHE A 12 25.08 45.39 -4.40
N ALA A 13 24.10 45.68 -3.58
CA ALA A 13 23.57 44.74 -2.60
C ALA A 13 22.59 43.78 -3.33
N THR A 14 23.04 42.55 -3.65
CA THR A 14 22.18 41.47 -4.09
C THR A 14 21.46 40.88 -2.87
N THR A 15 20.20 41.26 -2.69
CA THR A 15 19.31 40.60 -1.69
C THR A 15 18.93 39.24 -2.22
N LEU A 16 19.54 38.18 -1.64
CA LEU A 16 19.16 36.79 -1.87
C LEU A 16 17.84 36.54 -1.13
N ASN A 17 16.71 36.56 -1.83
CA ASN A 17 15.42 36.13 -1.30
C ASN A 17 15.44 34.63 -1.16
N ILE A 18 15.79 34.12 0.03
CA ILE A 18 15.55 32.74 0.42
C ILE A 18 14.05 32.66 0.80
N ALA A 19 13.23 32.28 -0.18
CA ALA A 19 11.86 31.86 0.09
C ALA A 19 11.92 30.52 0.84
N THR A 20 11.93 30.59 2.17
CA THR A 20 11.64 29.44 3.02
C THR A 20 10.19 29.05 2.74
N ALA A 21 9.99 27.99 1.96
CA ALA A 21 8.70 27.32 1.85
C ALA A 21 8.36 26.77 3.24
N ILE A 22 7.57 27.54 4.00
CA ILE A 22 6.91 27.03 5.20
C ILE A 22 5.92 25.98 4.68
N HIS A 23 6.31 24.69 4.73
CA HIS A 23 5.37 23.59 4.67
C HIS A 23 4.51 23.71 5.93
N CYS A 24 3.39 24.41 5.79
CA CYS A 24 2.30 24.29 6.75
C CYS A 24 1.90 22.80 6.67
N ALA A 25 2.15 22.04 7.73
CA ALA A 25 1.64 20.69 7.86
C ALA A 25 0.10 20.82 7.79
N GLN A 26 -0.44 20.57 6.60
CA GLN A 26 -1.87 20.49 6.40
C GLN A 26 -2.31 19.27 7.19
N ALA A 27 -3.24 19.43 8.12
CA ALA A 27 -3.79 18.30 8.85
C ALA A 27 -4.26 17.27 7.82
N ASP A 28 -3.84 16.01 8.00
CA ASP A 28 -4.18 14.91 7.09
C ASP A 28 -5.71 14.84 6.91
N ASP A 29 -6.18 15.01 5.67
CA ASP A 29 -7.61 14.98 5.33
C ASP A 29 -8.08 13.53 5.12
N TRP A 30 -8.19 12.80 6.22
CA TRP A 30 -8.68 11.43 6.24
C TRP A 30 -10.16 11.37 5.87
N LYS A 31 -10.49 10.61 4.85
CA LYS A 31 -11.86 10.36 4.40
C LYS A 31 -12.35 9.01 4.91
N PRO A 32 -13.37 8.96 5.78
CA PRO A 32 -13.97 7.70 6.22
C PRO A 32 -14.43 6.84 5.04
N LEU A 33 -14.27 5.52 5.14
CA LEU A 33 -14.71 4.58 4.11
C LEU A 33 -16.23 4.41 4.04
N TRP A 34 -16.92 4.68 5.12
CA TRP A 34 -18.38 4.66 5.21
C TRP A 34 -18.89 6.03 5.65
N PRO A 35 -20.02 6.49 5.10
CA PRO A 35 -20.61 7.77 5.48
C PRO A 35 -21.21 7.75 6.89
N THR A 36 -21.46 6.56 7.42
CA THR A 36 -21.97 6.29 8.78
C THR A 36 -20.97 5.35 9.50
N ALA A 37 -21.40 4.71 10.59
CA ALA A 37 -20.56 3.73 11.28
C ALA A 37 -20.13 2.59 10.34
N ALA A 38 -18.86 2.24 10.35
CA ALA A 38 -18.36 1.09 9.61
C ALA A 38 -18.96 -0.22 10.16
N PRO A 39 -19.16 -1.26 9.35
CA PRO A 39 -19.61 -2.56 9.85
C PRO A 39 -18.73 -3.04 11.01
N PHE A 40 -19.34 -3.57 12.07
CA PHE A 40 -18.66 -4.01 13.31
C PHE A 40 -17.96 -2.89 14.11
N ALA A 41 -18.19 -1.61 13.84
CA ALA A 41 -17.66 -0.55 14.68
C ALA A 41 -18.21 -0.65 16.11
N THR A 42 -17.33 -0.52 17.12
CA THR A 42 -17.69 -0.60 18.53
C THR A 42 -17.73 0.77 19.21
N GLY A 43 -17.36 1.83 18.45
CA GLY A 43 -17.31 3.21 18.91
C GLY A 43 -17.19 4.19 17.75
N GLU A 44 -16.87 5.43 18.07
CA GLU A 44 -16.75 6.55 17.12
C GLU A 44 -15.36 7.22 17.20
N SER A 45 -14.40 6.57 17.85
CA SER A 45 -13.04 7.09 17.93
C SER A 45 -12.31 6.88 16.59
N GLU A 46 -11.19 7.55 16.42
CA GLU A 46 -10.37 7.41 15.20
C GLU A 46 -10.00 5.94 14.89
N SER A 47 -9.82 5.11 15.93
CA SER A 47 -9.53 3.68 15.77
C SER A 47 -10.72 2.84 15.32
N ASP A 48 -11.94 3.38 15.39
CA ASP A 48 -13.18 2.71 14.98
C ASP A 48 -13.56 3.07 13.53
N ILE A 49 -12.93 4.13 12.98
CA ILE A 49 -13.25 4.71 11.68
C ILE A 49 -12.14 4.39 10.68
N PRO A 50 -12.29 3.35 9.86
CA PRO A 50 -11.34 3.09 8.78
C PRO A 50 -11.47 4.18 7.71
N ALA A 51 -10.32 4.66 7.19
CA ALA A 51 -10.29 5.83 6.35
C ALA A 51 -9.16 5.78 5.31
N LEU A 52 -9.29 6.57 4.26
CA LEU A 52 -8.28 6.80 3.23
C LEU A 52 -7.70 8.21 3.34
N LEU A 53 -6.39 8.31 3.21
CA LEU A 53 -5.67 9.55 2.98
C LEU A 53 -5.19 9.60 1.53
N ALA A 54 -5.71 10.55 0.75
CA ALA A 54 -5.45 10.63 -0.68
C ALA A 54 -4.19 11.45 -1.00
N PHE A 55 -3.40 10.94 -1.93
CA PHE A 55 -2.24 11.58 -2.54
C PHE A 55 -2.41 11.54 -4.06
N PRO A 56 -3.17 12.47 -4.66
CA PRO A 56 -3.34 12.53 -6.10
C PRO A 56 -2.03 12.85 -6.80
N ALA A 57 -1.75 12.17 -7.92
CA ALA A 57 -0.64 12.55 -8.77
C ALA A 57 -0.89 13.92 -9.40
N ALA A 58 0.19 14.70 -9.61
CA ALA A 58 0.09 15.98 -10.29
C ALA A 58 -0.54 15.80 -11.69
N ALA A 59 -1.48 16.67 -12.05
CA ALA A 59 -2.32 16.50 -13.24
C ALA A 59 -1.50 16.38 -14.55
N ASP A 60 -0.36 17.06 -14.64
CA ASP A 60 0.57 17.01 -15.77
C ASP A 60 1.38 15.71 -15.85
N LYS A 61 1.46 14.94 -14.76
CA LYS A 61 2.20 13.68 -14.64
C LYS A 61 1.30 12.45 -14.56
N ALA A 62 0.03 12.63 -14.16
CA ALA A 62 -0.90 11.54 -13.90
C ALA A 62 -0.98 10.57 -15.09
N ASN A 63 -0.67 9.29 -14.84
CA ASN A 63 -0.64 8.23 -15.85
C ASN A 63 -1.91 7.34 -15.85
N GLY A 64 -2.85 7.64 -14.94
CA GLY A 64 -4.11 6.92 -14.79
C GLY A 64 -4.02 5.65 -13.93
N CYS A 65 -2.87 5.37 -13.30
CA CYS A 65 -2.74 4.29 -12.32
C CYS A 65 -3.07 4.81 -10.91
N GLY A 66 -3.73 3.97 -10.10
CA GLY A 66 -4.03 4.23 -8.70
C GLY A 66 -3.60 3.08 -7.79
N VAL A 67 -3.18 3.38 -6.57
CA VAL A 67 -2.72 2.36 -5.60
C VAL A 67 -3.28 2.62 -4.21
N VAL A 68 -3.92 1.60 -3.62
CA VAL A 68 -4.25 1.56 -2.20
C VAL A 68 -3.06 1.01 -1.44
N VAL A 69 -2.49 1.78 -0.52
CA VAL A 69 -1.32 1.42 0.28
C VAL A 69 -1.76 0.94 1.66
N CYS A 70 -1.33 -0.26 2.04
CA CYS A 70 -1.60 -0.90 3.32
C CYS A 70 -0.31 -0.96 4.14
N PRO A 71 -0.04 -0.01 5.07
CA PRO A 71 1.13 -0.04 5.93
C PRO A 71 1.18 -1.30 6.81
N GLY A 72 2.37 -1.77 7.16
CA GLY A 72 2.57 -2.83 8.13
C GLY A 72 2.40 -2.37 9.58
N GLY A 73 2.76 -3.25 10.51
CA GLY A 73 2.67 -2.99 11.95
C GLY A 73 2.00 -4.14 12.72
N GLY A 74 2.03 -5.36 12.16
CA GLY A 74 1.59 -6.58 12.84
C GLY A 74 0.10 -6.62 13.19
N TYR A 75 -0.75 -5.88 12.49
CA TYR A 75 -2.15 -5.62 12.87
C TYR A 75 -2.32 -4.99 14.27
N GLY A 76 -1.22 -4.57 14.88
CA GLY A 76 -1.20 -3.90 16.17
C GLY A 76 -0.94 -2.39 16.09
N GLY A 77 -0.45 -1.93 14.95
CA GLY A 77 -0.14 -0.53 14.63
C GLY A 77 -0.07 -0.32 13.13
N LEU A 78 0.29 0.91 12.70
CA LEU A 78 0.47 1.29 11.31
C LEU A 78 1.81 2.02 11.15
N ALA A 79 2.69 1.51 10.31
CA ALA A 79 3.99 2.10 9.99
C ALA A 79 3.83 3.25 8.96
N MET A 80 3.12 4.32 9.36
CA MET A 80 2.60 5.35 8.47
C MET A 80 3.66 6.13 7.71
N ASP A 81 4.87 6.31 8.26
CA ASP A 81 5.91 7.07 7.60
C ASP A 81 6.54 6.28 6.43
N HIS A 82 7.35 5.26 6.74
CA HIS A 82 8.19 4.57 5.73
C HIS A 82 7.43 3.53 4.88
N GLU A 83 6.24 3.11 5.31
CA GLU A 83 5.36 2.18 4.57
C GLU A 83 4.03 2.85 4.14
N GLY A 84 3.89 4.15 4.37
CA GLY A 84 2.74 4.97 4.00
C GLY A 84 3.16 6.21 3.22
N HIS A 85 3.51 7.29 3.90
CA HIS A 85 3.81 8.60 3.29
C HIS A 85 4.97 8.55 2.29
N GLN A 86 6.07 7.88 2.61
CA GLN A 86 7.21 7.74 1.68
C GLN A 86 6.83 6.94 0.44
N ILE A 87 5.94 5.95 0.56
CA ILE A 87 5.43 5.17 -0.56
C ILE A 87 4.52 6.02 -1.44
N ALA A 88 3.60 6.79 -0.85
CA ALA A 88 2.74 7.70 -1.58
C ALA A 88 3.56 8.75 -2.37
N ALA A 89 4.61 9.30 -1.75
CA ALA A 89 5.53 10.22 -2.43
C ALA A 89 6.24 9.54 -3.62
N TRP A 90 6.78 8.33 -3.43
CA TRP A 90 7.42 7.55 -4.50
C TRP A 90 6.48 7.27 -5.68
N LEU A 91 5.21 6.95 -5.39
CA LEU A 91 4.17 6.74 -6.40
C LEU A 91 3.86 8.03 -7.17
N ASN A 92 3.67 9.15 -6.44
CA ASN A 92 3.36 10.44 -7.06
C ASN A 92 4.48 10.96 -7.98
N GLU A 93 5.75 10.74 -7.63
CA GLU A 93 6.89 11.06 -8.50
C GLU A 93 6.80 10.35 -9.86
N ARG A 94 6.13 9.19 -9.91
CA ARG A 94 5.92 8.36 -11.10
C ARG A 94 4.55 8.55 -11.76
N GLY A 95 3.81 9.58 -11.34
CA GLY A 95 2.48 9.89 -11.89
C GLY A 95 1.39 8.91 -11.48
N ILE A 96 1.58 8.16 -10.41
CA ILE A 96 0.61 7.22 -9.85
C ILE A 96 -0.08 7.87 -8.66
N SER A 97 -1.41 7.92 -8.65
CA SER A 97 -2.18 8.39 -7.49
C SER A 97 -2.18 7.32 -6.39
N ALA A 98 -2.07 7.75 -5.13
CA ALA A 98 -2.01 6.85 -3.99
C ALA A 98 -3.06 7.18 -2.94
N TRP A 99 -3.52 6.15 -2.22
CA TRP A 99 -4.38 6.27 -1.05
C TRP A 99 -3.82 5.41 0.07
N ILE A 100 -3.42 6.01 1.18
CA ILE A 100 -2.99 5.27 2.36
C ILE A 100 -4.22 4.84 3.14
N LEU A 101 -4.33 3.55 3.42
CA LEU A 101 -5.44 2.99 4.18
C LEU A 101 -5.10 2.93 5.67
N ARG A 102 -5.91 3.60 6.48
CA ARG A 102 -6.00 3.39 7.92
C ARG A 102 -7.05 2.31 8.19
N TYR A 103 -6.63 1.06 8.21
CA TYR A 103 -7.50 -0.07 8.54
C TYR A 103 -7.57 -0.30 10.05
N ARG A 104 -8.66 -0.88 10.54
CA ARG A 104 -8.87 -1.15 11.97
C ARG A 104 -7.94 -2.24 12.48
N LEU A 105 -7.51 -2.11 13.74
CA LEU A 105 -6.42 -2.88 14.31
C LEU A 105 -6.88 -3.91 15.35
N GLY A 106 -6.21 -5.07 15.37
CA GLY A 106 -6.42 -6.12 16.37
C GLY A 106 -6.09 -5.67 17.78
N SER A 107 -5.08 -4.79 17.93
CA SER A 107 -4.75 -4.15 19.22
C SER A 107 -5.86 -3.25 19.78
N LYS A 108 -6.86 -2.93 18.96
CA LYS A 108 -8.06 -2.15 19.32
C LYS A 108 -9.32 -3.03 19.40
N GLY A 109 -9.15 -4.36 19.41
CA GLY A 109 -10.24 -5.32 19.50
C GLY A 109 -10.90 -5.67 18.16
N TYR A 110 -10.36 -5.21 17.03
CA TYR A 110 -10.87 -5.56 15.72
C TYR A 110 -10.11 -6.74 15.12
N HIS A 111 -10.81 -7.84 14.96
CA HIS A 111 -10.26 -9.09 14.41
C HIS A 111 -10.92 -9.44 13.08
N HIS A 112 -10.37 -10.47 12.39
CA HIS A 112 -11.01 -10.96 11.18
C HIS A 112 -12.52 -11.23 11.40
N PRO A 113 -13.41 -10.75 10.51
CA PRO A 113 -13.19 -10.32 9.13
C PRO A 113 -13.04 -8.79 8.92
N VAL A 114 -12.89 -8.00 9.99
CA VAL A 114 -12.97 -6.53 9.94
C VAL A 114 -11.94 -5.93 8.99
N GLN A 115 -10.67 -6.30 9.10
CA GLN A 115 -9.59 -5.76 8.26
C GLN A 115 -9.79 -6.09 6.78
N LYS A 116 -10.26 -7.32 6.48
CA LYS A 116 -10.64 -7.70 5.12
C LYS A 116 -11.73 -6.77 4.57
N GLY A 117 -12.77 -6.52 5.35
CA GLY A 117 -13.84 -5.58 4.97
C GLY A 117 -13.29 -4.19 4.65
N ASP A 118 -12.39 -3.68 5.48
CA ASP A 118 -11.79 -2.36 5.32
C ASP A 118 -10.99 -2.23 4.00
N VAL A 119 -10.13 -3.20 3.67
CA VAL A 119 -9.33 -3.13 2.43
C VAL A 119 -10.18 -3.34 1.18
N LEU A 120 -11.16 -4.24 1.19
CA LEU A 120 -12.07 -4.44 0.06
C LEU A 120 -12.91 -3.18 -0.19
N ARG A 121 -13.43 -2.55 0.87
CA ARG A 121 -14.14 -1.28 0.79
C ARG A 121 -13.24 -0.15 0.27
N ALA A 122 -11.99 -0.08 0.70
CA ALA A 122 -11.02 0.90 0.22
C ALA A 122 -10.81 0.81 -1.29
N ILE A 123 -10.63 -0.40 -1.83
CA ILE A 123 -10.45 -0.62 -3.28
C ILE A 123 -11.72 -0.21 -4.05
N ARG A 124 -12.92 -0.57 -3.56
CA ARG A 124 -14.19 -0.15 -4.14
C ARG A 124 -14.34 1.37 -4.12
N THR A 125 -14.02 2.01 -3.00
CA THR A 125 -14.08 3.47 -2.87
C THR A 125 -13.20 4.17 -3.90
N VAL A 126 -11.95 3.75 -4.05
CA VAL A 126 -11.04 4.29 -5.07
C VAL A 126 -11.58 4.03 -6.48
N ARG A 127 -12.13 2.84 -6.74
CA ARG A 127 -12.70 2.49 -8.06
C ARG A 127 -13.97 3.29 -8.38
N SER A 128 -14.82 3.53 -7.41
CA SER A 128 -16.04 4.34 -7.59
C SER A 128 -15.74 5.81 -7.90
N GLN A 129 -14.61 6.33 -7.41
CA GLN A 129 -14.16 7.70 -7.58
C GLN A 129 -13.06 7.84 -8.67
N ALA A 130 -12.79 6.77 -9.44
CA ALA A 130 -11.65 6.71 -10.37
C ALA A 130 -11.67 7.86 -11.41
N THR A 131 -12.84 8.18 -11.98
CA THR A 131 -12.99 9.28 -12.94
C THR A 131 -12.63 10.64 -12.32
N GLU A 132 -13.13 10.92 -11.12
CA GLU A 132 -12.86 12.17 -10.39
C GLU A 132 -11.39 12.28 -9.98
N ALA A 133 -10.77 11.15 -9.64
CA ALA A 133 -9.36 11.04 -9.28
C ALA A 133 -8.42 10.98 -10.48
N ASN A 134 -8.93 11.07 -11.72
CA ASN A 134 -8.16 10.92 -12.95
C ASN A 134 -7.39 9.58 -13.04
N VAL A 135 -8.04 8.50 -12.60
CA VAL A 135 -7.53 7.11 -12.58
C VAL A 135 -8.39 6.25 -13.50
N ASP A 136 -7.76 5.30 -14.19
CA ASP A 136 -8.45 4.25 -14.94
C ASP A 136 -8.98 3.20 -13.94
N PRO A 137 -10.29 2.92 -13.88
CA PRO A 137 -10.86 1.94 -12.95
C PRO A 137 -10.36 0.50 -13.15
N GLY A 138 -9.72 0.22 -14.28
CA GLY A 138 -9.03 -1.05 -14.57
C GLY A 138 -7.53 -1.03 -14.27
N ARG A 139 -7.01 -0.03 -13.54
CA ARG A 139 -5.59 0.09 -13.17
C ARG A 139 -5.42 0.52 -11.71
N ILE A 140 -6.16 -0.12 -10.82
CA ILE A 140 -6.12 0.12 -9.37
C ILE A 140 -5.43 -1.06 -8.70
N GLY A 141 -4.23 -0.82 -8.17
CA GLY A 141 -3.45 -1.81 -7.42
C GLY A 141 -3.63 -1.70 -5.92
N VAL A 142 -3.16 -2.74 -5.22
CA VAL A 142 -2.97 -2.74 -3.78
C VAL A 142 -1.50 -2.97 -3.45
N TRP A 143 -0.95 -2.20 -2.51
CA TRP A 143 0.44 -2.35 -2.08
C TRP A 143 0.51 -2.50 -0.57
N GLY A 144 1.05 -3.63 -0.09
CA GLY A 144 1.13 -3.90 1.33
C GLY A 144 2.52 -4.32 1.81
N PHE A 145 2.77 -4.02 3.08
CA PHE A 145 4.04 -4.26 3.77
C PHE A 145 3.81 -5.13 5.00
N SER A 146 4.63 -6.16 5.24
CA SER A 146 4.53 -6.98 6.46
C SER A 146 3.09 -7.51 6.68
N ALA A 147 2.45 -7.18 7.81
CA ALA A 147 1.03 -7.47 8.04
C ALA A 147 0.09 -6.76 7.05
N GLY A 148 0.44 -5.55 6.58
CA GLY A 148 -0.24 -4.89 5.46
C GLY A 148 -0.07 -5.65 4.14
N GLY A 149 1.04 -6.38 3.98
CA GLY A 149 1.25 -7.34 2.88
C GLY A 149 0.29 -8.54 2.97
N HIS A 150 0.02 -9.02 4.19
CA HIS A 150 -1.04 -10.01 4.40
C HIS A 150 -2.40 -9.43 4.00
N LEU A 151 -2.71 -8.22 4.44
CA LEU A 151 -3.97 -7.55 4.10
C LEU A 151 -4.13 -7.34 2.59
N ALA A 152 -3.07 -6.91 1.90
CA ALA A 152 -3.06 -6.74 0.45
C ALA A 152 -3.20 -8.08 -0.29
N SER A 153 -2.52 -9.14 0.15
CA SER A 153 -2.70 -10.49 -0.42
C SER A 153 -4.09 -11.06 -0.12
N THR A 154 -4.69 -10.73 1.04
CA THR A 154 -6.10 -11.05 1.33
C THR A 154 -7.03 -10.37 0.32
N ALA A 155 -6.82 -9.08 0.02
CA ALA A 155 -7.60 -8.41 -1.02
C ALA A 155 -7.39 -9.03 -2.41
N ALA A 156 -6.19 -9.52 -2.70
CA ALA A 156 -5.86 -10.17 -3.97
C ALA A 156 -6.43 -11.59 -4.13
N THR A 157 -6.87 -12.24 -3.04
CA THR A 157 -7.37 -13.62 -3.05
C THR A 157 -8.83 -13.79 -2.61
N HIS A 158 -9.39 -12.79 -1.90
CA HIS A 158 -10.74 -12.84 -1.31
C HIS A 158 -11.65 -11.71 -1.81
N PHE A 159 -11.38 -11.21 -3.00
CA PHE A 159 -12.21 -10.19 -3.66
C PHE A 159 -13.53 -10.75 -4.18
N ASP A 160 -14.42 -9.84 -4.53
CA ASP A 160 -15.66 -10.12 -5.28
C ASP A 160 -15.89 -9.08 -6.39
N SER A 161 -16.87 -9.35 -7.24
CA SER A 161 -17.20 -8.49 -8.39
C SER A 161 -18.07 -7.27 -8.03
N GLY A 162 -18.49 -7.14 -6.76
CA GLY A 162 -19.49 -6.17 -6.33
C GLY A 162 -20.92 -6.67 -6.56
N ASN A 163 -21.88 -6.00 -5.93
CA ASN A 163 -23.32 -6.25 -6.10
C ASN A 163 -23.96 -5.07 -6.83
N PRO A 164 -24.33 -5.18 -8.11
CA PRO A 164 -24.88 -4.07 -8.90
C PRO A 164 -26.20 -3.52 -8.34
N ASP A 165 -26.93 -4.31 -7.55
CA ASP A 165 -28.21 -3.95 -6.96
C ASP A 165 -28.10 -3.46 -5.51
N ASP A 166 -26.87 -3.26 -4.99
CA ASP A 166 -26.65 -2.79 -3.62
C ASP A 166 -27.15 -1.36 -3.42
N ASP A 167 -27.74 -1.07 -2.27
CA ASP A 167 -28.19 0.28 -1.92
C ASP A 167 -27.00 1.25 -1.78
N ASP A 168 -25.85 0.78 -1.26
CA ASP A 168 -24.61 1.54 -1.24
C ASP A 168 -23.92 1.49 -2.61
N ALA A 169 -23.88 2.63 -3.28
CA ALA A 169 -23.28 2.75 -4.61
C ALA A 169 -21.81 2.27 -4.68
N VAL A 170 -21.07 2.34 -3.59
CA VAL A 170 -19.66 1.86 -3.54
C VAL A 170 -19.59 0.33 -3.57
N GLU A 171 -20.55 -0.37 -2.97
CA GLU A 171 -20.58 -1.84 -2.96
C GLU A 171 -20.95 -2.44 -4.34
N ARG A 172 -21.38 -1.63 -5.28
CA ARG A 172 -21.64 -2.05 -6.67
C ARG A 172 -20.35 -2.28 -7.47
N PHE A 173 -19.21 -1.77 -7.01
CA PHE A 173 -17.94 -1.91 -7.69
C PHE A 173 -17.18 -3.17 -7.23
N SER A 174 -16.37 -3.73 -8.13
CA SER A 174 -15.49 -4.84 -7.79
C SER A 174 -14.41 -4.42 -6.80
N SER A 175 -14.18 -5.28 -5.80
CA SER A 175 -13.09 -5.14 -4.83
C SER A 175 -11.78 -5.78 -5.31
N ARG A 176 -11.76 -6.42 -6.50
CA ARG A 176 -10.56 -7.05 -7.05
C ARG A 176 -9.53 -5.99 -7.43
N PRO A 177 -8.30 -5.99 -6.86
CA PRO A 177 -7.24 -5.15 -7.36
C PRO A 177 -6.77 -5.63 -8.75
N ASP A 178 -6.31 -4.71 -9.60
CA ASP A 178 -5.84 -5.06 -10.94
C ASP A 178 -4.40 -5.59 -10.91
N PHE A 179 -3.65 -5.26 -9.85
CA PHE A 179 -2.34 -5.83 -9.50
C PHE A 179 -2.10 -5.73 -8.00
N ALA A 180 -1.15 -6.50 -7.48
CA ALA A 180 -0.71 -6.41 -6.10
C ALA A 180 0.81 -6.22 -6.02
N VAL A 181 1.25 -5.48 -4.98
CA VAL A 181 2.66 -5.33 -4.60
C VAL A 181 2.80 -5.73 -3.13
N LEU A 182 3.66 -6.69 -2.86
CA LEU A 182 3.82 -7.28 -1.53
C LEU A 182 5.30 -7.17 -1.10
N CYS A 183 5.55 -6.41 -0.04
CA CYS A 183 6.90 -6.21 0.49
C CYS A 183 7.06 -6.95 1.82
N TYR A 184 8.02 -7.89 1.87
CA TYR A 184 8.27 -8.77 3.03
C TYR A 184 6.97 -9.20 3.73
N PRO A 185 5.99 -9.73 2.94
CA PRO A 185 4.64 -9.91 3.41
C PRO A 185 4.55 -11.07 4.40
N VAL A 186 3.71 -10.93 5.42
CA VAL A 186 3.10 -12.08 6.07
C VAL A 186 2.12 -12.69 5.07
N ILE A 187 2.11 -14.00 4.90
CA ILE A 187 1.25 -14.72 3.95
C ILE A 187 0.57 -15.90 4.63
N THR A 188 1.38 -16.82 5.16
CA THR A 188 0.86 -18.04 5.81
C THR A 188 0.51 -17.81 7.27
N MET A 189 -0.53 -18.47 7.72
CA MET A 189 -0.90 -18.54 9.15
C MET A 189 -0.43 -19.83 9.80
N GLU A 190 0.34 -20.68 9.09
CA GLU A 190 0.94 -21.89 9.68
C GLU A 190 2.01 -21.54 10.71
N GLU A 191 2.01 -22.23 11.86
CA GLU A 191 2.87 -21.94 13.00
C GLU A 191 4.36 -21.90 12.66
N GLN A 192 4.81 -22.69 11.69
CA GLN A 192 6.23 -22.77 11.31
C GLN A 192 6.77 -21.50 10.68
N PHE A 193 5.94 -20.76 9.91
CA PHE A 193 6.39 -19.64 9.11
C PHE A 193 5.62 -18.33 9.35
N THR A 194 4.54 -18.39 10.16
CA THR A 194 3.74 -17.20 10.43
C THR A 194 4.48 -16.18 11.30
N HIS A 195 4.18 -14.91 11.10
CA HIS A 195 4.50 -13.90 12.10
C HIS A 195 3.47 -13.97 13.23
N LYS A 196 3.85 -14.56 14.34
CA LYS A 196 2.94 -14.87 15.48
C LYS A 196 2.18 -13.65 16.02
N GLY A 197 2.81 -12.49 16.03
CA GLY A 197 2.18 -11.23 16.45
C GLY A 197 1.04 -10.82 15.51
N SER A 198 1.25 -10.91 14.20
CA SER A 198 0.21 -10.62 13.20
C SER A 198 -0.96 -11.60 13.31
N ARG A 199 -0.69 -12.89 13.42
CA ARG A 199 -1.72 -13.91 13.58
C ARG A 199 -2.56 -13.67 14.83
N ARG A 200 -1.92 -13.38 15.99
CA ARG A 200 -2.63 -13.09 17.24
C ARG A 200 -3.53 -11.87 17.12
N ASN A 201 -3.04 -10.78 16.55
CA ASN A 201 -3.82 -9.57 16.39
C ASN A 201 -4.95 -9.73 15.37
N LEU A 202 -4.74 -10.51 14.29
CA LEU A 202 -5.75 -10.74 13.27
C LEU A 202 -6.87 -11.68 13.74
N PHE A 203 -6.52 -12.77 14.42
CA PHE A 203 -7.48 -13.79 14.85
C PHE A 203 -8.17 -13.43 16.17
N GLY A 204 -7.51 -12.68 17.03
CA GLY A 204 -7.90 -12.49 18.43
C GLY A 204 -7.37 -13.58 19.36
N PRO A 205 -7.40 -13.33 20.67
CA PRO A 205 -6.79 -14.24 21.65
C PRO A 205 -7.46 -15.62 21.69
N ASP A 206 -8.78 -15.67 21.54
CA ASP A 206 -9.58 -16.89 21.70
C ASP A 206 -9.57 -17.79 20.45
N ARG A 207 -9.13 -17.28 19.30
CA ARG A 207 -9.14 -17.97 18.01
C ARG A 207 -7.75 -18.21 17.44
N TYR A 208 -6.70 -18.03 18.23
CA TYR A 208 -5.31 -18.11 17.74
C TYR A 208 -5.00 -19.42 17.03
N ASP A 209 -5.49 -20.56 17.52
CA ASP A 209 -5.28 -21.90 16.96
C ASP A 209 -6.47 -22.44 16.16
N ASP A 210 -7.38 -21.56 15.73
CA ASP A 210 -8.54 -21.92 14.91
C ASP A 210 -8.08 -22.43 13.53
N PRO A 211 -8.28 -23.74 13.24
CA PRO A 211 -7.79 -24.33 12.00
C PRO A 211 -8.51 -23.81 10.76
N GLU A 212 -9.76 -23.37 10.87
CA GLU A 212 -10.52 -22.78 9.75
C GLU A 212 -9.94 -21.41 9.38
N LEU A 213 -9.57 -20.59 10.38
CA LEU A 213 -8.91 -19.32 10.12
C LEU A 213 -7.49 -19.50 9.58
N ILE A 214 -6.75 -20.49 10.08
CA ILE A 214 -5.41 -20.81 9.55
C ILE A 214 -5.52 -21.17 8.08
N GLU A 215 -6.47 -22.03 7.69
CA GLU A 215 -6.70 -22.42 6.31
C GLU A 215 -7.16 -21.23 5.46
N LEU A 216 -8.18 -20.51 5.91
CA LEU A 216 -8.79 -19.39 5.19
C LEU A 216 -7.82 -18.23 4.95
N LEU A 217 -6.97 -17.91 5.94
CA LEU A 217 -6.11 -16.73 5.94
C LEU A 217 -4.64 -17.04 5.64
N SER A 218 -4.30 -18.30 5.31
CA SER A 218 -3.06 -18.64 4.61
C SER A 218 -3.25 -18.35 3.12
N ASN A 219 -2.94 -17.12 2.72
CA ASN A 219 -3.33 -16.58 1.41
C ASN A 219 -2.70 -17.35 0.22
N GLU A 220 -1.57 -18.03 0.41
CA GLU A 220 -1.00 -18.92 -0.61
C GLU A 220 -1.93 -20.09 -0.97
N ARG A 221 -2.83 -20.47 -0.08
CA ARG A 221 -3.83 -21.53 -0.32
C ARG A 221 -5.09 -21.03 -1.02
N GLN A 222 -5.27 -19.70 -1.05
CA GLN A 222 -6.45 -19.05 -1.63
C GLN A 222 -6.20 -18.50 -3.04
N VAL A 223 -4.99 -18.73 -3.58
CA VAL A 223 -4.63 -18.29 -4.93
C VAL A 223 -5.43 -19.08 -5.98
N THR A 224 -6.02 -18.36 -6.93
CA THR A 224 -6.74 -18.90 -8.08
C THR A 224 -6.22 -18.28 -9.36
N ALA A 225 -6.69 -18.76 -10.52
CA ALA A 225 -6.39 -18.15 -11.83
C ALA A 225 -6.89 -16.69 -11.94
N ASN A 226 -7.83 -16.27 -11.09
CA ASN A 226 -8.35 -14.90 -11.03
C ASN A 226 -7.56 -13.98 -10.10
N THR A 227 -6.61 -14.51 -9.33
CA THR A 227 -5.70 -13.69 -8.50
C THR A 227 -4.91 -12.75 -9.43
N PRO A 228 -4.80 -11.44 -9.09
CA PRO A 228 -4.12 -10.49 -9.96
C PRO A 228 -2.61 -10.75 -10.06
N PRO A 229 -1.96 -10.27 -11.14
CA PRO A 229 -0.49 -10.23 -11.22
C PRO A 229 0.10 -9.57 -9.98
N THR A 230 1.17 -10.16 -9.43
CA THR A 230 1.74 -9.71 -8.16
C THR A 230 3.24 -9.56 -8.25
N PHE A 231 3.76 -8.41 -7.81
CA PHE A 231 5.17 -8.17 -7.56
C PHE A 231 5.47 -8.41 -6.08
N ILE A 232 6.54 -9.17 -5.78
CA ILE A 232 6.90 -9.54 -4.41
C ILE A 232 8.37 -9.19 -4.17
N PHE A 233 8.65 -8.52 -3.04
CA PHE A 233 9.99 -8.20 -2.57
C PHE A 233 10.20 -8.76 -1.16
N HIS A 234 11.34 -9.43 -0.92
CA HIS A 234 11.73 -9.96 0.39
C HIS A 234 13.26 -10.07 0.53
N THR A 235 13.71 -10.35 1.76
CA THR A 235 15.12 -10.66 2.05
C THR A 235 15.25 -11.96 2.85
N THR A 236 16.34 -12.71 2.65
CA THR A 236 16.57 -13.97 3.40
C THR A 236 17.04 -13.74 4.83
N GLU A 237 17.55 -12.53 5.14
CA GLU A 237 18.00 -12.14 6.49
C GLU A 237 16.84 -11.65 7.39
N ASP A 238 15.63 -11.54 6.87
CA ASP A 238 14.45 -11.10 7.63
C ASP A 238 14.16 -12.05 8.80
N GLN A 239 14.36 -11.55 10.04
CA GLN A 239 14.17 -12.32 11.27
C GLN A 239 12.75 -12.27 11.82
N ALA A 240 11.89 -11.38 11.28
CA ALA A 240 10.52 -11.21 11.75
C ALA A 240 9.52 -12.02 10.92
N VAL A 241 9.66 -11.98 9.59
CA VAL A 241 8.81 -12.71 8.66
C VAL A 241 9.69 -13.59 7.77
N PRO A 242 9.64 -14.93 7.94
CA PRO A 242 10.43 -15.85 7.12
C PRO A 242 10.15 -15.67 5.62
N VAL A 243 11.21 -15.69 4.80
CA VAL A 243 11.14 -15.50 3.33
C VAL A 243 10.25 -16.54 2.65
N GLU A 244 10.01 -17.67 3.29
CA GLU A 244 9.09 -18.73 2.87
C GLU A 244 7.68 -18.22 2.61
N ASN A 245 7.24 -17.17 3.31
CA ASN A 245 5.97 -16.51 3.03
C ASN A 245 5.89 -16.02 1.56
N ALA A 246 6.91 -15.29 1.10
CA ALA A 246 7.00 -14.80 -0.27
C ALA A 246 7.13 -15.94 -1.29
N ILE A 247 7.97 -16.93 -1.00
CA ILE A 247 8.22 -18.08 -1.87
C ILE A 247 6.95 -18.91 -2.06
N ARG A 248 6.21 -19.20 -0.99
CA ARG A 248 4.95 -19.96 -1.04
C ARG A 248 3.89 -19.25 -1.87
N PHE A 249 3.70 -17.95 -1.64
CA PHE A 249 2.72 -17.19 -2.42
C PHE A 249 3.08 -17.15 -3.91
N PHE A 250 4.33 -16.86 -4.24
CA PHE A 250 4.80 -16.87 -5.62
C PHE A 250 4.63 -18.25 -6.30
N THR A 251 4.97 -19.33 -5.56
CA THR A 251 4.78 -20.69 -6.05
C THR A 251 3.31 -20.99 -6.37
N ALA A 252 2.40 -20.54 -5.48
CA ALA A 252 0.95 -20.69 -5.68
C ALA A 252 0.46 -19.87 -6.89
N LEU A 253 0.94 -18.63 -7.08
CA LEU A 253 0.64 -17.82 -8.27
C LEU A 253 1.05 -18.55 -9.56
N ARG A 254 2.26 -19.11 -9.60
CA ARG A 254 2.77 -19.86 -10.75
C ARG A 254 1.96 -21.12 -11.03
N ALA A 255 1.61 -21.88 -9.99
CA ALA A 255 0.80 -23.09 -10.09
C ALA A 255 -0.61 -22.83 -10.62
N ASN A 256 -1.17 -21.64 -10.35
CA ASN A 256 -2.50 -21.22 -10.79
C ASN A 256 -2.50 -20.38 -12.09
N GLY A 257 -1.37 -20.30 -12.80
CA GLY A 257 -1.30 -19.66 -14.12
C GLY A 257 -1.20 -18.12 -14.08
N VAL A 258 -0.94 -17.51 -12.91
CA VAL A 258 -0.73 -16.05 -12.78
C VAL A 258 0.72 -15.71 -13.19
N HIS A 259 1.02 -15.83 -14.49
CA HIS A 259 2.39 -15.80 -15.02
C HIS A 259 3.03 -14.40 -15.07
N LYS A 260 2.25 -13.32 -15.00
CA LYS A 260 2.76 -11.94 -15.00
C LYS A 260 3.27 -11.47 -13.62
N SER A 261 3.55 -12.40 -12.70
CA SER A 261 4.04 -12.11 -11.37
C SER A 261 5.56 -12.21 -11.29
N GLU A 262 6.19 -11.39 -10.45
CA GLU A 262 7.63 -11.42 -10.20
C GLU A 262 7.94 -11.54 -8.71
N LEU A 263 9.06 -12.23 -8.38
CA LEU A 263 9.59 -12.38 -7.03
C LEU A 263 11.05 -11.96 -7.00
N HIS A 264 11.37 -11.00 -6.14
CA HIS A 264 12.73 -10.52 -5.89
C HIS A 264 13.14 -10.82 -4.45
N ILE A 265 14.16 -11.66 -4.28
CA ILE A 265 14.72 -12.01 -2.97
C ILE A 265 16.17 -11.54 -2.93
N TYR A 266 16.48 -10.68 -1.96
CA TYR A 266 17.84 -10.25 -1.67
C TYR A 266 18.41 -11.05 -0.50
N GLN A 267 19.72 -11.22 -0.45
CA GLN A 267 20.37 -11.96 0.62
C GLN A 267 20.22 -11.22 1.96
N ASN A 268 20.66 -9.96 2.00
CA ASN A 268 20.76 -9.17 3.23
C ASN A 268 19.63 -8.15 3.31
N GLY A 269 19.20 -7.85 4.52
CA GLY A 269 18.21 -6.82 4.82
C GLY A 269 17.31 -7.21 5.97
N ARG A 270 17.17 -6.30 6.94
CA ARG A 270 16.26 -6.48 8.07
C ARG A 270 14.79 -6.34 7.61
N HIS A 271 13.88 -6.76 8.46
CA HIS A 271 12.44 -6.48 8.27
C HIS A 271 12.13 -4.98 8.30
N GLY A 272 11.11 -4.56 7.55
CA GLY A 272 10.59 -3.18 7.62
C GLY A 272 11.50 -2.13 6.97
N VAL A 273 12.16 -2.45 5.86
CA VAL A 273 13.09 -1.52 5.19
C VAL A 273 12.40 -0.44 4.35
N GLY A 274 11.09 -0.55 4.10
CA GLY A 274 10.38 0.38 3.19
C GLY A 274 11.04 0.43 1.82
N LEU A 275 11.27 1.63 1.28
CA LEU A 275 11.99 1.84 0.01
C LEU A 275 13.51 1.56 0.10
N ALA A 276 14.03 1.26 1.29
CA ALA A 276 15.45 0.94 1.55
C ALA A 276 16.45 1.99 1.01
N GLN A 277 16.08 3.28 0.97
CA GLN A 277 16.86 4.35 0.33
C GLN A 277 18.30 4.50 0.86
N SER A 278 18.52 4.18 2.13
CA SER A 278 19.86 4.24 2.77
C SER A 278 20.74 3.02 2.50
N ASP A 279 20.18 1.93 1.95
CA ASP A 279 20.93 0.71 1.65
C ASP A 279 21.44 0.72 0.20
N SER A 280 22.74 0.49 -0.01
CA SER A 280 23.38 0.60 -1.33
C SER A 280 22.92 -0.47 -2.32
N ILE A 281 22.44 -1.62 -1.84
CA ILE A 281 21.99 -2.77 -2.64
C ILE A 281 20.48 -2.79 -2.72
N LEU A 282 19.80 -2.75 -1.57
CA LEU A 282 18.35 -2.88 -1.50
C LEU A 282 17.61 -1.71 -2.16
N LYS A 283 18.17 -0.49 -2.17
CA LYS A 283 17.55 0.68 -2.84
C LYS A 283 17.22 0.45 -4.33
N SER A 284 17.72 -0.63 -4.92
CA SER A 284 17.42 -1.02 -6.31
C SER A 284 16.08 -1.74 -6.49
N TRP A 285 15.46 -2.25 -5.43
CA TRP A 285 14.21 -3.01 -5.56
C TRP A 285 13.02 -2.16 -6.06
N PRO A 286 12.86 -0.87 -5.68
CA PRO A 286 11.77 -0.05 -6.21
C PRO A 286 11.90 0.22 -7.71
N ASP A 287 13.12 0.20 -8.27
CA ASP A 287 13.33 0.31 -9.72
C ASP A 287 12.83 -0.94 -10.44
N ARG A 288 13.03 -2.13 -9.86
CA ARG A 288 12.47 -3.38 -10.42
C ARG A 288 10.95 -3.37 -10.40
N LEU A 289 10.34 -2.83 -9.34
CA LEU A 289 8.90 -2.62 -9.31
C LEU A 289 8.43 -1.68 -10.43
N ASN A 290 9.12 -0.56 -10.61
CA ASN A 290 8.78 0.39 -11.67
C ASN A 290 8.89 -0.25 -13.06
N ASP A 291 9.92 -1.05 -13.32
CA ASP A 291 10.08 -1.80 -14.57
C ASP A 291 8.93 -2.79 -14.78
N TRP A 292 8.53 -3.52 -13.73
CA TRP A 292 7.43 -4.47 -13.79
C TRP A 292 6.07 -3.79 -14.03
N LEU A 293 5.81 -2.65 -13.38
CA LEU A 293 4.59 -1.87 -13.61
C LEU A 293 4.49 -1.40 -15.07
N ASN A 294 5.60 -0.92 -15.64
CA ASN A 294 5.65 -0.49 -17.03
C ASN A 294 5.50 -1.67 -18.01
N ALA A 295 6.21 -2.76 -17.79
CA ALA A 295 6.17 -3.96 -18.64
C ALA A 295 4.76 -4.58 -18.72
N ASN A 296 3.97 -4.44 -17.65
CA ASN A 296 2.59 -4.92 -17.60
C ASN A 296 1.55 -3.85 -17.98
N SER A 297 1.98 -2.67 -18.42
CA SER A 297 1.11 -1.57 -18.86
C SER A 297 0.19 -1.00 -17.75
N PHE A 298 0.57 -1.13 -16.48
CA PHE A 298 -0.16 -0.51 -15.38
C PHE A 298 0.06 1.01 -15.30
N THR A 299 1.24 1.50 -15.75
CA THR A 299 1.64 2.91 -15.69
C THR A 299 1.73 3.61 -17.04
N GLY A 300 1.61 2.90 -18.17
CA GLY A 300 1.60 3.48 -19.50
C GLY A 300 0.24 4.07 -19.86
N ARG A 301 0.22 5.18 -20.63
CA ARG A 301 -1.01 5.59 -21.33
C ARG A 301 -1.40 4.44 -22.26
N LYS A 302 -2.66 3.96 -22.19
CA LYS A 302 -3.18 3.09 -23.24
C LYS A 302 -2.97 3.82 -24.58
N PRO A 303 -2.47 3.15 -25.64
CA PRO A 303 -2.53 3.73 -26.99
C PRO A 303 -3.98 4.12 -27.26
N GLN A 304 -4.19 5.37 -27.67
CA GLN A 304 -5.50 5.87 -28.08
C GLN A 304 -5.96 5.14 -29.34
#